data_8b634787ea9b544688befdab93a65b3d
#
_entry.id   8b634787ea9b544688befdab93a65b3d
#
_cell.length_a   1.000
_cell.length_b   1.000
_cell.length_c   1.000
_cell.angle_alpha   90.00
_cell.angle_beta   90.00
_cell.angle_gamma   90.00
#
_symmetry.space_group_name_H-M   'P 1'
#
loop_
_entity.id
_entity.type
_entity.pdbx_description
1 polymer ?
#
loop_
_entity_poly.entity_id
_entity_poly.type
_entity_poly.pdbx_seq_one_letter_code
_entity_poly.pdbx_strand_id
1 'polypeptide(L)'
;MPAAETVRTEADLRFEREALPWLDDVYRFAMSLTRDAADADDLVQETFLRAYRSWHTFQPGSDARRWLFTICRNAFLRSRERERHTVPLEESEAESLAGHRLQRELLQAGVGDVITRIDLAPALTRALDDLAEPYRSAVMLVDVEDQSYDAAAEVLGVPIGTVRSRLFRGRRLLQRSLLEYARDAGLVPAGATSATSGPDGSDANE
;
A
#
# COMPACT_ATOMS: atom_id res chain seq x y z
N MET A 1 -33.24 35.79 -8.76
CA MET A 1 -33.06 34.65 -9.66
C MET A 1 -33.07 33.42 -8.77
N PRO A 2 -34.03 32.49 -8.82
CA PRO A 2 -33.99 31.26 -8.07
C PRO A 2 -32.89 30.39 -8.67
N ALA A 3 -32.03 29.86 -7.81
CA ALA A 3 -31.02 28.85 -8.20
C ALA A 3 -31.77 27.68 -8.84
N ALA A 4 -31.37 27.30 -10.05
CA ALA A 4 -31.90 26.12 -10.73
C ALA A 4 -31.64 24.91 -9.82
N GLU A 5 -32.71 24.38 -9.26
CA GLU A 5 -32.70 23.12 -8.52
C GLU A 5 -32.31 22.04 -9.52
N THR A 6 -31.04 21.66 -9.49
CA THR A 6 -30.51 20.62 -10.37
C THR A 6 -31.22 19.33 -9.99
N VAL A 7 -32.15 18.88 -10.83
CA VAL A 7 -32.85 17.61 -10.64
C VAL A 7 -31.80 16.50 -10.66
N ARG A 8 -31.54 15.93 -9.48
CA ARG A 8 -30.62 14.78 -9.34
C ARG A 8 -31.18 13.59 -10.11
N THR A 9 -30.37 13.02 -10.94
CA THR A 9 -30.73 11.81 -11.69
C THR A 9 -30.60 10.56 -10.80
N GLU A 10 -31.20 9.46 -11.18
CA GLU A 10 -31.02 8.17 -10.50
C GLU A 10 -29.54 7.74 -10.51
N ALA A 11 -28.81 8.06 -11.58
CA ALA A 11 -27.37 7.82 -11.68
C ALA A 11 -26.57 8.62 -10.63
N ASP A 12 -26.95 9.87 -10.36
CA ASP A 12 -26.33 10.71 -9.33
C ASP A 12 -26.52 10.12 -7.94
N LEU A 13 -27.75 9.73 -7.62
CA LEU A 13 -28.08 9.12 -6.33
C LEU A 13 -27.37 7.78 -6.12
N ARG A 14 -27.22 7.03 -7.20
CA ARG A 14 -26.50 5.76 -7.16
C ARG A 14 -25.00 5.98 -6.98
N PHE A 15 -24.41 6.95 -7.68
CA PHE A 15 -23.00 7.33 -7.48
C PHE A 15 -22.74 7.79 -6.06
N GLU A 16 -23.58 8.65 -5.51
CA GLU A 16 -23.49 9.11 -4.11
C GLU A 16 -23.50 7.93 -3.13
N ARG A 17 -24.38 6.97 -3.32
CA ARG A 17 -24.52 5.82 -2.42
C ARG A 17 -23.40 4.80 -2.53
N GLU A 18 -22.90 4.55 -3.74
CA GLU A 18 -21.97 3.45 -4.02
C GLU A 18 -20.50 3.91 -4.08
N ALA A 19 -20.22 5.17 -4.46
CA ALA A 19 -18.87 5.68 -4.63
C ALA A 19 -18.40 6.57 -3.49
N LEU A 20 -19.23 7.54 -3.04
CA LEU A 20 -18.78 8.51 -2.02
C LEU A 20 -18.39 7.90 -0.67
N PRO A 21 -18.98 6.78 -0.18
CA PRO A 21 -18.54 6.17 1.07
C PRO A 21 -17.05 5.77 1.10
N TRP A 22 -16.41 5.62 -0.06
CA TRP A 22 -15.01 5.23 -0.20
C TRP A 22 -14.03 6.41 -0.31
N LEU A 23 -14.50 7.64 -0.04
CA LEU A 23 -13.69 8.85 -0.19
C LEU A 23 -12.43 8.80 0.70
N ASP A 24 -12.58 8.43 1.96
CA ASP A 24 -11.47 8.35 2.90
C ASP A 24 -10.46 7.26 2.51
N ASP A 25 -10.93 6.13 1.99
CA ASP A 25 -10.08 5.03 1.52
C ASP A 25 -9.26 5.47 0.30
N VAL A 26 -9.92 6.14 -0.65
CA VAL A 26 -9.26 6.70 -1.84
C VAL A 26 -8.26 7.78 -1.44
N TYR A 27 -8.57 8.61 -0.44
CA TYR A 27 -7.66 9.63 0.07
C TYR A 27 -6.41 9.01 0.69
N ARG A 28 -6.56 8.00 1.56
CA ARG A 28 -5.41 7.28 2.14
C ARG A 28 -4.52 6.67 1.05
N PHE A 29 -5.14 6.07 0.04
CA PHE A 29 -4.40 5.51 -1.08
C PHE A 29 -3.71 6.60 -1.92
N ALA A 30 -4.37 7.72 -2.21
CA ALA A 30 -3.79 8.88 -2.89
C ALA A 30 -2.61 9.46 -2.12
N MET A 31 -2.73 9.65 -0.79
CA MET A 31 -1.63 10.06 0.09
C MET A 31 -0.44 9.10 -0.01
N SER A 32 -0.69 7.80 -0.07
CA SER A 32 0.39 6.81 -0.21
C SER A 32 1.12 6.90 -1.56
N LEU A 33 0.48 7.42 -2.60
CA LEU A 33 1.05 7.61 -3.93
C LEU A 33 1.84 8.92 -4.03
N THR A 34 1.23 10.03 -3.57
CA THR A 34 1.75 11.40 -3.75
C THR A 34 2.73 11.81 -2.66
N ARG A 35 2.50 11.40 -1.40
CA ARG A 35 3.22 11.83 -0.18
C ARG A 35 3.07 13.31 0.14
N ASP A 36 2.16 13.99 -0.50
CA ASP A 36 1.84 15.38 -0.30
C ASP A 36 0.33 15.54 -0.19
N ALA A 37 -0.15 16.32 0.79
CA ALA A 37 -1.58 16.46 1.05
C ALA A 37 -2.31 17.23 -0.06
N ALA A 38 -1.68 18.25 -0.64
CA ALA A 38 -2.29 19.02 -1.71
C ALA A 38 -2.39 18.19 -3.00
N ASP A 39 -1.32 17.47 -3.35
CA ASP A 39 -1.32 16.55 -4.48
C ASP A 39 -2.31 15.40 -4.28
N ALA A 40 -2.49 14.92 -3.04
CA ALA A 40 -3.47 13.89 -2.73
C ALA A 40 -4.90 14.41 -2.88
N ASP A 41 -5.20 15.62 -2.41
CA ASP A 41 -6.49 16.26 -2.60
C ASP A 41 -6.83 16.41 -4.07
N ASP A 42 -5.88 16.89 -4.89
CA ASP A 42 -6.04 17.03 -6.33
C ASP A 42 -6.27 15.67 -7.01
N LEU A 43 -5.51 14.65 -6.59
CA LEU A 43 -5.66 13.28 -7.11
C LEU A 43 -7.01 12.67 -6.76
N VAL A 44 -7.51 12.90 -5.55
CA VAL A 44 -8.85 12.47 -5.12
C VAL A 44 -9.93 13.15 -5.93
N GLN A 45 -9.86 14.47 -6.08
CA GLN A 45 -10.81 15.22 -6.91
C GLN A 45 -10.84 14.71 -8.35
N GLU A 46 -9.68 14.54 -8.97
CA GLU A 46 -9.57 13.99 -10.32
C GLU A 46 -10.11 12.56 -10.41
N THR A 47 -9.87 11.75 -9.38
CA THR A 47 -10.41 10.37 -9.29
C THR A 47 -11.92 10.37 -9.30
N PHE A 48 -12.56 11.14 -8.42
CA PHE A 48 -14.01 11.18 -8.33
C PHE A 48 -14.67 11.86 -9.55
N LEU A 49 -14.04 12.89 -10.13
CA LEU A 49 -14.50 13.48 -11.38
C LEU A 49 -14.48 12.48 -12.55
N ARG A 50 -13.41 11.68 -12.65
CA ARG A 50 -13.32 10.62 -13.67
C ARG A 50 -14.31 9.50 -13.40
N ALA A 51 -14.42 9.08 -12.15
CA ALA A 51 -15.38 8.07 -11.72
C ALA A 51 -16.81 8.51 -12.08
N TYR A 52 -17.20 9.73 -11.75
CA TYR A 52 -18.51 10.26 -12.09
C TYR A 52 -18.78 10.29 -13.59
N ARG A 53 -17.83 10.79 -14.39
CA ARG A 53 -17.96 10.83 -15.86
C ARG A 53 -18.06 9.45 -16.49
N SER A 54 -17.40 8.46 -15.93
CA SER A 54 -17.42 7.07 -16.41
C SER A 54 -18.38 6.17 -15.63
N TRP A 55 -19.25 6.73 -14.77
CA TRP A 55 -20.17 5.94 -13.93
C TRP A 55 -21.09 5.03 -14.72
N HIS A 56 -21.45 5.43 -15.94
CA HIS A 56 -22.23 4.63 -16.86
C HIS A 56 -21.56 3.31 -17.27
N THR A 57 -20.24 3.19 -17.09
CA THR A 57 -19.47 1.97 -17.37
C THR A 57 -19.33 1.06 -16.14
N PHE A 58 -19.64 1.59 -14.95
CA PHE A 58 -19.57 0.81 -13.72
C PHE A 58 -20.70 -0.22 -13.67
N GLN A 59 -20.34 -1.49 -13.50
CA GLN A 59 -21.32 -2.57 -13.41
C GLN A 59 -21.95 -2.61 -12.01
N PRO A 60 -23.29 -2.56 -11.89
CA PRO A 60 -23.98 -2.74 -10.64
C PRO A 60 -23.58 -4.04 -9.93
N GLY A 61 -23.31 -3.96 -8.64
CA GLY A 61 -22.89 -5.12 -7.85
C GLY A 61 -21.40 -5.46 -7.92
N SER A 62 -20.62 -4.72 -8.73
CA SER A 62 -19.17 -4.79 -8.69
C SER A 62 -18.62 -4.05 -7.46
N ASP A 63 -17.34 -4.28 -7.15
CA ASP A 63 -16.63 -3.59 -6.08
C ASP A 63 -16.26 -2.17 -6.51
N ALA A 64 -17.05 -1.18 -6.05
CA ALA A 64 -16.85 0.24 -6.34
C ALA A 64 -15.53 0.75 -5.74
N ARG A 65 -15.13 0.26 -4.57
CA ARG A 65 -13.89 0.64 -3.91
C ARG A 65 -12.67 0.27 -4.76
N ARG A 66 -12.59 -0.98 -5.22
CA ARG A 66 -11.52 -1.44 -6.11
C ARG A 66 -11.50 -0.66 -7.43
N TRP A 67 -12.67 -0.40 -8.01
CA TRP A 67 -12.78 0.39 -9.23
C TRP A 67 -12.25 1.81 -9.05
N LEU A 68 -12.56 2.46 -7.92
CA LEU A 68 -12.03 3.78 -7.57
C LEU A 68 -10.51 3.75 -7.38
N PHE A 69 -9.94 2.73 -6.71
CA PHE A 69 -8.48 2.58 -6.61
C PHE A 69 -7.81 2.44 -7.97
N THR A 70 -8.42 1.72 -8.90
CA THR A 70 -7.92 1.61 -10.28
C THR A 70 -7.90 2.97 -10.98
N ILE A 71 -8.96 3.77 -10.85
CA ILE A 71 -9.03 5.12 -11.42
C ILE A 71 -7.98 6.03 -10.77
N CYS A 72 -7.85 6.01 -9.45
CA CYS A 72 -6.90 6.79 -8.68
C CYS A 72 -5.47 6.51 -9.15
N ARG A 73 -5.07 5.24 -9.18
CA ARG A 73 -3.74 4.87 -9.65
C ARG A 73 -3.47 5.29 -11.09
N ASN A 74 -4.44 5.07 -11.98
CA ASN A 74 -4.29 5.46 -13.38
C ASN A 74 -4.21 6.99 -13.55
N ALA A 75 -4.91 7.76 -12.73
CA ALA A 75 -4.80 9.22 -12.70
C ALA A 75 -3.40 9.65 -12.25
N PHE A 76 -2.88 9.05 -11.18
CA PHE A 76 -1.53 9.27 -10.66
C PHE A 76 -0.45 8.97 -11.71
N LEU A 77 -0.50 7.80 -12.37
CA LEU A 77 0.48 7.44 -13.39
C LEU A 77 0.49 8.44 -14.56
N ARG A 78 -0.68 8.90 -14.99
CA ARG A 78 -0.79 9.91 -16.05
C ARG A 78 -0.24 11.27 -15.63
N SER A 79 -0.41 11.67 -14.35
CA SER A 79 0.21 12.89 -13.82
C SER A 79 1.72 12.77 -13.88
N ARG A 80 2.27 11.66 -13.34
CA ARG A 80 3.72 11.38 -13.37
C ARG A 80 4.30 11.29 -14.78
N GLU A 81 3.57 10.78 -15.73
CA GLU A 81 3.99 10.70 -17.12
C GLU A 81 4.09 12.09 -17.77
N ARG A 82 3.16 12.98 -17.45
CA ARG A 82 3.21 14.38 -17.89
C ARG A 82 4.42 15.13 -17.30
N GLU A 83 4.72 14.87 -16.01
CA GLU A 83 5.88 15.43 -15.33
C GLU A 83 7.20 14.88 -15.89
N ARG A 84 7.25 13.57 -16.22
CA ARG A 84 8.44 12.89 -16.77
C ARG A 84 8.81 13.36 -18.19
N HIS A 85 7.91 13.93 -18.95
CA HIS A 85 8.29 14.60 -20.22
C HIS A 85 9.23 15.79 -19.99
N THR A 86 9.52 16.12 -18.72
CA THR A 86 10.47 17.14 -18.31
C THR A 86 11.80 16.58 -17.77
N VAL A 87 11.88 15.28 -17.33
CA VAL A 87 13.15 14.66 -16.84
C VAL A 87 13.13 13.12 -16.99
N PRO A 88 14.17 12.46 -17.58
CA PRO A 88 14.27 10.99 -17.67
C PRO A 88 14.86 10.38 -16.39
N LEU A 89 14.27 9.32 -15.88
CA LEU A 89 14.85 8.47 -14.82
C LEU A 89 14.63 6.99 -15.12
N GLU A 90 15.71 6.23 -15.04
CA GLU A 90 15.81 4.80 -15.33
C GLU A 90 15.20 3.95 -14.21
N GLU A 91 14.41 2.94 -14.57
CA GLU A 91 13.91 1.90 -13.66
C GLU A 91 14.82 0.66 -13.76
N SER A 92 15.37 0.22 -12.62
CA SER A 92 16.10 -1.03 -12.50
C SER A 92 15.17 -2.13 -11.99
N GLU A 93 14.91 -3.10 -12.85
CA GLU A 93 14.30 -4.37 -12.47
C GLU A 93 15.42 -5.35 -12.09
N ALA A 94 15.46 -5.83 -10.86
CA ALA A 94 16.00 -7.13 -10.51
C ALA A 94 15.63 -7.55 -9.07
N GLU A 95 15.11 -8.71 -8.97
CA GLU A 95 15.31 -9.81 -8.02
C GLU A 95 14.05 -10.42 -7.40
N SER A 96 13.80 -11.62 -7.86
CA SER A 96 12.87 -12.60 -7.29
C SER A 96 13.65 -13.69 -6.55
N LEU A 97 13.04 -14.26 -5.50
CA LEU A 97 13.43 -15.49 -4.79
C LEU A 97 14.19 -15.35 -3.46
N ALA A 98 13.46 -15.06 -2.36
CA ALA A 98 13.88 -15.49 -1.00
C ALA A 98 12.77 -15.36 0.07
N GLY A 99 11.48 -15.52 -0.31
CA GLY A 99 10.34 -15.02 0.47
C GLY A 99 9.77 -15.90 1.59
N HIS A 100 10.01 -17.19 1.61
CA HIS A 100 9.21 -18.10 2.44
C HIS A 100 9.75 -18.43 3.84
N ARG A 101 10.98 -18.04 4.16
CA ARG A 101 11.58 -18.39 5.46
C ARG A 101 11.29 -17.40 6.59
N LEU A 102 11.11 -16.12 6.30
CA LEU A 102 11.03 -15.07 7.30
C LEU A 102 9.69 -14.99 8.05
N GLN A 103 8.59 -15.39 7.42
CA GLN A 103 7.25 -15.33 8.03
C GLN A 103 7.13 -16.26 9.26
N ARG A 104 7.93 -17.34 9.33
CA ARG A 104 7.91 -18.29 10.43
C ARG A 104 8.70 -17.81 11.65
N GLU A 105 9.74 -17.00 11.43
CA GLU A 105 10.61 -16.48 12.50
C GLU A 105 9.96 -15.34 13.29
N LEU A 106 9.08 -14.54 12.65
CA LEU A 106 8.40 -13.41 13.28
C LEU A 106 7.33 -13.83 14.31
N LEU A 107 6.66 -14.97 14.07
CA LEU A 107 5.65 -15.49 15.00
C LEU A 107 6.27 -16.06 16.27
N GLN A 108 7.58 -16.39 16.25
CA GLN A 108 8.29 -16.99 17.37
C GLN A 108 8.98 -15.97 18.28
N ALA A 109 9.15 -14.72 17.85
CA ALA A 109 9.94 -13.72 18.58
C ALA A 109 9.19 -12.94 19.68
N GLY A 110 7.93 -13.29 20.00
CA GLY A 110 7.22 -12.71 21.15
C GLY A 110 6.95 -11.19 21.06
N VAL A 111 6.87 -10.65 19.87
CA VAL A 111 6.72 -9.19 19.62
C VAL A 111 5.34 -8.64 20.06
N GLY A 112 4.37 -9.53 20.35
CA GLY A 112 2.99 -9.15 20.68
C GLY A 112 2.84 -8.22 21.91
N ASP A 113 3.69 -8.38 22.94
CA ASP A 113 3.55 -7.66 24.22
C ASP A 113 4.17 -6.23 24.21
N VAL A 114 5.10 -5.97 23.29
CA VAL A 114 5.79 -4.68 23.19
C VAL A 114 4.94 -3.66 22.41
N ILE A 115 4.13 -4.13 21.47
CA ILE A 115 3.30 -3.30 20.61
C ILE A 115 2.21 -2.54 21.39
N THR A 116 1.75 -3.07 22.53
CA THR A 116 0.67 -2.47 23.32
C THR A 116 1.10 -1.24 24.14
N ARG A 117 2.38 -0.97 24.28
CA ARG A 117 2.91 0.09 25.18
C ARG A 117 3.43 1.34 24.48
N ILE A 118 3.42 1.38 23.15
CA ILE A 118 4.05 2.45 22.38
C ILE A 118 3.11 2.89 21.28
N ASP A 119 3.01 4.20 21.10
CA ASP A 119 2.40 4.78 19.91
C ASP A 119 3.33 4.55 18.71
N LEU A 120 3.21 3.36 18.09
CA LEU A 120 3.95 3.01 16.89
C LEU A 120 3.40 3.71 15.63
N ALA A 121 2.26 4.39 15.72
CA ALA A 121 1.62 5.00 14.57
C ALA A 121 2.54 6.01 13.85
N PRO A 122 3.26 6.94 14.52
CA PRO A 122 4.18 7.84 13.83
C PRO A 122 5.36 7.13 13.19
N ALA A 123 5.87 6.05 13.82
CA ALA A 123 6.97 5.27 13.28
C ALA A 123 6.54 4.46 12.06
N LEU A 124 5.34 3.87 12.11
CA LEU A 124 4.76 3.14 10.99
C LEU A 124 4.47 4.06 9.79
N THR A 125 3.93 5.25 10.04
CA THR A 125 3.68 6.25 8.99
C THR A 125 5.00 6.62 8.29
N ARG A 126 6.05 6.95 9.06
CA ARG A 126 7.38 7.26 8.49
C ARG A 126 7.93 6.07 7.69
N ALA A 127 7.87 4.87 8.25
CA ALA A 127 8.35 3.67 7.58
C ALA A 127 7.61 3.39 6.26
N LEU A 128 6.30 3.65 6.21
CA LEU A 128 5.50 3.56 4.98
C LEU A 128 5.90 4.65 3.98
N ASP A 129 6.13 5.88 4.44
CA ASP A 129 6.56 6.99 3.60
C ASP A 129 7.95 6.74 2.99
N ASP A 130 8.84 6.05 3.70
CA ASP A 130 10.17 5.71 3.22
C ASP A 130 10.19 4.58 2.19
N LEU A 131 9.10 3.81 2.07
CA LEU A 131 9.01 2.76 1.05
C LEU A 131 8.99 3.35 -0.36
N ALA A 132 9.70 2.72 -1.28
CA ALA A 132 9.56 3.00 -2.71
C ALA A 132 8.11 2.72 -3.17
N GLU A 133 7.60 3.52 -4.12
CA GLU A 133 6.21 3.47 -4.60
C GLU A 133 5.74 2.04 -4.91
N PRO A 134 6.45 1.20 -5.68
CA PRO A 134 5.94 -0.13 -6.03
C PRO A 134 5.67 -1.03 -4.81
N TYR A 135 6.45 -0.90 -3.74
CA TYR A 135 6.27 -1.66 -2.51
C TYR A 135 5.19 -1.06 -1.63
N ARG A 136 5.19 0.27 -1.51
CA ARG A 136 4.20 1.01 -0.72
C ARG A 136 2.79 0.80 -1.23
N SER A 137 2.55 0.94 -2.54
CA SER A 137 1.24 0.70 -3.14
C SER A 137 0.73 -0.72 -2.91
N ALA A 138 1.60 -1.73 -2.98
CA ALA A 138 1.21 -3.11 -2.71
C ALA A 138 0.83 -3.32 -1.25
N VAL A 139 1.63 -2.77 -0.30
CA VAL A 139 1.34 -2.84 1.14
C VAL A 139 0.06 -2.08 1.46
N MET A 140 -0.12 -0.88 0.94
CA MET A 140 -1.33 -0.09 1.16
C MET A 140 -2.58 -0.83 0.71
N LEU A 141 -2.59 -1.35 -0.51
CA LEU A 141 -3.77 -2.04 -1.02
C LEU A 141 -4.11 -3.31 -0.23
N VAL A 142 -3.11 -4.13 0.10
CA VAL A 142 -3.36 -5.43 0.72
C VAL A 142 -3.43 -5.36 2.25
N ASP A 143 -2.51 -4.64 2.91
CA ASP A 143 -2.38 -4.67 4.36
C ASP A 143 -3.20 -3.57 5.05
N VAL A 144 -3.45 -2.45 4.38
CA VAL A 144 -4.20 -1.31 4.95
C VAL A 144 -5.64 -1.28 4.41
N GLU A 145 -5.80 -1.46 3.10
CA GLU A 145 -7.11 -1.39 2.45
C GLU A 145 -7.76 -2.78 2.24
N ASP A 146 -7.18 -3.83 2.84
CA ASP A 146 -7.71 -5.21 2.89
C ASP A 146 -8.14 -5.77 1.50
N GLN A 147 -7.39 -5.38 0.46
CA GLN A 147 -7.63 -5.91 -0.88
C GLN A 147 -7.01 -7.30 -1.03
N SER A 148 -7.73 -8.20 -1.73
CA SER A 148 -7.13 -9.49 -2.10
C SER A 148 -5.93 -9.30 -3.04
N TYR A 149 -5.06 -10.29 -3.11
CA TYR A 149 -3.90 -10.23 -4.04
C TYR A 149 -4.31 -10.09 -5.50
N ASP A 150 -5.44 -10.71 -5.89
CA ASP A 150 -5.99 -10.58 -7.24
C ASP A 150 -6.53 -9.16 -7.48
N ALA A 151 -7.27 -8.60 -6.51
CA ALA A 151 -7.76 -7.23 -6.60
C ALA A 151 -6.61 -6.22 -6.66
N ALA A 152 -5.58 -6.39 -5.83
CA ALA A 152 -4.39 -5.55 -5.87
C ALA A 152 -3.63 -5.68 -7.20
N ALA A 153 -3.56 -6.89 -7.79
CA ALA A 153 -2.96 -7.12 -9.10
C ALA A 153 -3.71 -6.37 -10.21
N GLU A 154 -5.04 -6.40 -10.18
CA GLU A 154 -5.88 -5.62 -11.11
C GLU A 154 -5.66 -4.12 -10.95
N VAL A 155 -5.71 -3.59 -9.71
CA VAL A 155 -5.47 -2.17 -9.43
C VAL A 155 -4.09 -1.74 -9.88
N LEU A 156 -3.05 -2.53 -9.57
CA LEU A 156 -1.66 -2.22 -9.90
C LEU A 156 -1.31 -2.52 -11.36
N GLY A 157 -2.17 -3.20 -12.11
CA GLY A 157 -1.91 -3.56 -13.51
C GLY A 157 -0.68 -4.46 -13.67
N VAL A 158 -0.42 -5.35 -12.70
CA VAL A 158 0.74 -6.26 -12.68
C VAL A 158 0.30 -7.69 -12.39
N PRO A 159 1.11 -8.71 -12.76
CA PRO A 159 0.82 -10.09 -12.39
C PRO A 159 0.76 -10.29 -10.87
N ILE A 160 -0.10 -11.21 -10.39
CA ILE A 160 -0.25 -11.53 -8.96
C ILE A 160 1.09 -11.97 -8.31
N GLY A 161 1.97 -12.63 -9.06
CA GLY A 161 3.32 -12.96 -8.61
C GLY A 161 4.16 -11.72 -8.27
N THR A 162 3.98 -10.65 -9.06
CA THR A 162 4.63 -9.35 -8.80
C THR A 162 4.06 -8.68 -7.54
N VAL A 163 2.75 -8.77 -7.30
CA VAL A 163 2.15 -8.28 -6.04
C VAL A 163 2.74 -9.01 -4.85
N ARG A 164 2.82 -10.35 -4.90
CA ARG A 164 3.41 -11.16 -3.82
C ARG A 164 4.87 -10.79 -3.53
N SER A 165 5.68 -10.61 -4.56
CA SER A 165 7.09 -10.23 -4.39
C SER A 165 7.24 -8.80 -3.86
N ARG A 166 6.43 -7.85 -4.31
CA ARG A 166 6.40 -6.48 -3.82
C ARG A 166 5.97 -6.41 -2.36
N LEU A 167 4.91 -7.13 -1.97
CA LEU A 167 4.47 -7.24 -0.59
C LEU A 167 5.55 -7.81 0.32
N PHE A 168 6.18 -8.89 -0.11
CA PHE A 168 7.25 -9.50 0.65
C PHE A 168 8.39 -8.50 0.93
N ARG A 169 8.87 -7.82 -0.10
CA ARG A 169 9.93 -6.81 0.03
C ARG A 169 9.48 -5.62 0.87
N GLY A 170 8.27 -5.11 0.63
CA GLY A 170 7.70 -4.00 1.39
C GLY A 170 7.61 -4.30 2.88
N ARG A 171 7.02 -5.44 3.24
CA ARG A 171 6.90 -5.87 4.64
C ARG A 171 8.27 -6.05 5.31
N ARG A 172 9.26 -6.60 4.58
CA ARG A 172 10.63 -6.75 5.10
C ARG A 172 11.31 -5.41 5.37
N LEU A 173 11.13 -4.44 4.48
CA LEU A 173 11.65 -3.09 4.67
C LEU A 173 10.98 -2.38 5.84
N LEU A 174 9.66 -2.47 5.96
CA LEU A 174 8.90 -1.95 7.11
C LEU A 174 9.37 -2.57 8.42
N GLN A 175 9.52 -3.89 8.46
CA GLN A 175 10.01 -4.59 9.65
C GLN A 175 11.39 -4.09 10.06
N ARG A 176 12.32 -3.91 9.11
CA ARG A 176 13.66 -3.40 9.39
C ARG A 176 13.59 -2.00 10.00
N SER A 177 12.84 -1.10 9.37
CA SER A 177 12.68 0.28 9.84
C SER A 177 12.07 0.35 11.24
N LEU A 178 11.03 -0.44 11.49
CA LEU A 178 10.38 -0.50 12.82
C LEU A 178 11.28 -1.12 13.89
N LEU A 179 12.11 -2.12 13.54
CA LEU A 179 13.09 -2.69 14.47
C LEU A 179 14.22 -1.70 14.81
N GLU A 180 14.69 -0.94 13.83
CA GLU A 180 15.67 0.14 14.05
C GLU A 180 15.08 1.19 14.98
N TYR A 181 13.86 1.65 14.72
CA TYR A 181 13.14 2.58 15.61
C TYR A 181 12.98 2.01 17.03
N ALA A 182 12.57 0.75 17.18
CA ALA A 182 12.38 0.12 18.49
C ALA A 182 13.70 0.00 19.28
N ARG A 183 14.83 -0.21 18.61
CA ARG A 183 16.17 -0.21 19.24
C ARG A 183 16.58 1.18 19.68
N ASP A 184 16.40 2.18 18.82
CA ASP A 184 16.75 3.57 19.14
C ASP A 184 15.90 4.12 20.29
N ALA A 185 14.65 3.67 20.40
CA ALA A 185 13.75 3.99 21.50
C ALA A 185 14.03 3.16 22.78
N GLY A 186 15.04 2.28 22.78
CA GLY A 186 15.38 1.45 23.94
C GLY A 186 14.38 0.35 24.28
N LEU A 187 13.52 -0.02 23.35
CA LEU A 187 12.41 -0.96 23.53
C LEU A 187 12.81 -2.41 23.29
N VAL A 188 13.88 -2.61 22.52
CA VAL A 188 14.46 -3.93 22.22
C VAL A 188 15.95 -3.88 22.58
N PRO A 189 16.48 -4.90 23.32
CA PRO A 189 17.90 -4.96 23.64
C PRO A 189 18.76 -4.96 22.36
N ALA A 190 19.89 -4.25 22.38
CA ALA A 190 20.82 -4.14 21.26
C ALA A 190 21.44 -5.49 20.79
N GLY A 191 21.17 -6.59 21.51
CA GLY A 191 21.73 -7.92 21.29
C GLY A 191 20.82 -8.98 20.69
N ALA A 192 19.59 -8.63 20.31
CA ALA A 192 18.64 -9.60 19.70
C ALA A 192 18.90 -9.78 18.20
N THR A 193 20.13 -10.11 17.82
CA THR A 193 20.49 -10.53 16.48
C THR A 193 21.17 -11.89 16.54
N SER A 194 20.49 -12.88 15.93
CA SER A 194 21.09 -14.14 15.42
C SER A 194 21.96 -14.95 16.37
N ALA A 195 21.34 -15.73 17.24
CA ALA A 195 21.90 -17.01 17.63
C ALA A 195 21.36 -18.09 16.68
N THR A 196 21.99 -18.21 15.52
CA THR A 196 21.90 -19.44 14.72
C THR A 196 23.32 -19.88 14.43
N SER A 197 23.99 -20.31 15.49
CA SER A 197 25.10 -21.25 15.36
C SER A 197 24.46 -22.60 15.06
N GLY A 198 24.69 -23.10 13.86
CA GLY A 198 24.34 -24.46 13.50
C GLY A 198 25.07 -25.45 14.42
N PRO A 199 24.48 -26.61 14.71
CA PRO A 199 25.22 -27.68 15.33
C PRO A 199 26.27 -28.20 14.33
N ASP A 200 27.50 -28.00 14.76
CA ASP A 200 28.67 -28.68 14.23
C ASP A 200 28.46 -30.20 14.37
N GLY A 201 28.27 -30.84 13.26
CA GLY A 201 28.13 -32.29 13.19
C GLY A 201 29.48 -32.90 12.88
N SER A 202 30.40 -32.93 13.84
CA SER A 202 31.49 -33.86 13.79
C SER A 202 31.20 -34.97 14.78
N ASP A 203 30.89 -36.12 14.30
CA ASP A 203 31.45 -37.33 14.88
C ASP A 203 31.63 -38.39 13.78
N ALA A 204 32.88 -38.60 13.56
CA ALA A 204 33.44 -39.72 12.81
C ALA A 204 33.48 -40.95 13.72
N ASN A 205 33.42 -42.09 13.11
CA ASN A 205 34.12 -43.30 13.46
C ASN A 205 33.39 -44.32 14.37
N GLU A 206 32.93 -45.38 13.89
CA GLU A 206 33.41 -46.76 13.91
C GLU A 206 32.42 -47.71 13.24
#